data_ad023df4539d9f0bf7cd1a1670c0ca0a
#
_entry.id   ad023df4539d9f0bf7cd1a1670c0ca0a
#
_cell.length_a   1.000
_cell.length_b   1.000
_cell.length_c   1.000
_cell.angle_alpha   90.00
_cell.angle_beta   90.00
_cell.angle_gamma   90.00
#
_symmetry.space_group_name_H-M   'P 1'
#
loop_
_entity.id
_entity.type
_entity.pdbx_description
1 polymer ?
#
loop_
_entity_poly.entity_id
_entity_poly.type
_entity_poly.pdbx_seq_one_letter_code
_entity_poly.pdbx_strand_id
1 'polypeptide(L)'
;MPDTKWSLTGDYFENCNCDAVCPCLASTKPPLTARPTQGVCDVALIFHIEDGRFGDTPLGGLNAAVAVHTPGPMGEGNWSLALYIDERADEAQTEALGQIFGGAAGGPMAAFAPLVSQPLGIKKTPIRFAIDGKVRSVEIPDIMQMSVAPLPTLHPSGEIWAGLGHPFAPDRLALAFGQPGSTYADHGMRWDNSGKNGHYAAISWAN
;
A
#
# COMPACT_ATOMS: atom_id res chain seq x y z
N MET A 1 -0.11 19.86 15.42
CA MET A 1 0.68 20.82 14.64
C MET A 1 -0.23 21.46 13.62
N PRO A 2 -0.08 22.74 13.30
CA PRO A 2 -0.92 23.33 12.27
C PRO A 2 -0.63 22.66 10.93
N ASP A 3 -1.68 22.60 10.16
CA ASP A 3 -1.88 22.07 8.83
C ASP A 3 -0.73 22.33 7.83
N THR A 4 0.42 21.67 7.99
CA THR A 4 1.44 21.69 6.95
C THR A 4 0.83 21.14 5.68
N LYS A 5 0.71 21.97 4.67
CA LYS A 5 0.19 21.55 3.38
C LYS A 5 1.17 20.59 2.72
N TRP A 6 0.64 19.52 2.19
CA TRP A 6 1.41 18.54 1.46
C TRP A 6 0.63 17.99 0.26
N SER A 7 1.34 17.51 -0.71
CA SER A 7 0.80 16.77 -1.84
C SER A 7 1.80 15.75 -2.34
N LEU A 8 1.32 14.69 -2.94
CA LEU A 8 2.13 13.74 -3.67
C LEU A 8 1.34 13.14 -4.84
N THR A 9 2.05 12.83 -5.91
CA THR A 9 1.58 12.04 -7.04
C THR A 9 2.55 10.91 -7.29
N GLY A 10 2.07 9.80 -7.83
CA GLY A 10 2.94 8.67 -8.11
C GLY A 10 2.16 7.39 -8.46
N ASP A 11 2.81 6.28 -8.29
CA ASP A 11 2.24 4.94 -8.51
C ASP A 11 2.09 4.19 -7.18
N TYR A 12 1.03 3.45 -7.10
CA TYR A 12 0.67 2.63 -5.95
C TYR A 12 0.36 1.21 -6.40
N PHE A 13 0.80 0.22 -5.64
CA PHE A 13 0.28 -1.13 -5.73
C PHE A 13 0.20 -1.79 -4.36
N GLU A 14 -0.65 -2.80 -4.26
CA GLU A 14 -0.77 -3.66 -3.10
C GLU A 14 -0.90 -5.12 -3.48
N ASN A 15 -0.53 -5.99 -2.54
CA ASN A 15 -0.77 -7.41 -2.63
C ASN A 15 -1.16 -7.95 -1.25
N CYS A 16 -2.33 -8.54 -1.15
CA CYS A 16 -2.85 -9.12 0.09
C CYS A 16 -3.10 -10.63 -0.05
N ASN A 17 -3.26 -11.31 1.07
CA ASN A 17 -3.46 -12.76 1.12
C ASN A 17 -4.87 -13.23 0.74
N CYS A 18 -5.81 -12.33 0.44
CA CYS A 18 -7.13 -12.69 -0.03
C CYS A 18 -7.08 -13.36 -1.41
N ASP A 19 -8.07 -14.19 -1.69
CA ASP A 19 -8.31 -14.66 -3.06
C ASP A 19 -8.78 -13.48 -3.92
N ALA A 20 -8.48 -13.50 -5.21
CA ALA A 20 -8.95 -12.47 -6.12
C ALA A 20 -10.46 -12.71 -6.45
N VAL A 21 -11.34 -11.71 -6.35
CA VAL A 21 -11.11 -10.31 -6.02
C VAL A 21 -11.36 -10.12 -4.51
N CYS A 22 -10.53 -9.29 -3.84
CA CYS A 22 -10.61 -9.10 -2.40
C CYS A 22 -12.01 -8.65 -1.94
N PRO A 23 -12.56 -9.23 -0.85
CA PRO A 23 -13.85 -8.82 -0.29
C PRO A 23 -13.91 -7.35 0.17
N CYS A 24 -12.78 -6.71 0.42
CA CYS A 24 -12.75 -5.27 0.71
C CYS A 24 -13.21 -4.43 -0.50
N LEU A 25 -13.07 -4.96 -1.71
CA LEU A 25 -13.54 -4.33 -2.95
C LEU A 25 -14.88 -4.87 -3.43
N ALA A 26 -15.04 -6.20 -3.41
CA ALA A 26 -16.16 -6.89 -4.04
C ALA A 26 -17.04 -7.56 -3.00
N SER A 27 -17.80 -6.77 -2.23
CA SER A 27 -18.78 -7.29 -1.29
C SER A 27 -19.97 -6.34 -1.14
N THR A 28 -21.07 -6.86 -0.58
CA THR A 28 -22.24 -6.07 -0.19
C THR A 28 -22.13 -5.48 1.23
N LYS A 29 -21.00 -5.68 1.88
CA LYS A 29 -20.73 -5.15 3.22
C LYS A 29 -20.19 -3.72 3.14
N PRO A 30 -20.35 -2.92 4.19
CA PRO A 30 -19.65 -1.65 4.28
C PRO A 30 -18.12 -1.81 4.08
N PRO A 31 -17.42 -0.77 3.61
CA PRO A 31 -15.97 -0.84 3.39
C PRO A 31 -15.22 -1.39 4.61
N LEU A 32 -14.23 -2.25 4.37
CA LEU A 32 -13.36 -2.89 5.38
C LEU A 32 -14.06 -3.85 6.38
N THR A 33 -15.40 -4.05 6.30
CA THR A 33 -16.13 -4.92 7.23
C THR A 33 -16.36 -6.34 6.69
N ALA A 34 -16.03 -6.59 5.43
CA ALA A 34 -16.06 -7.94 4.87
C ALA A 34 -14.94 -8.79 5.49
N ARG A 35 -15.26 -10.06 5.78
CA ARG A 35 -14.26 -10.99 6.31
C ARG A 35 -13.26 -11.35 5.20
N PRO A 36 -11.95 -11.27 5.48
CA PRO A 36 -10.91 -11.73 4.54
C PRO A 36 -11.11 -13.21 4.18
N THR A 37 -10.80 -13.61 2.94
CA THR A 37 -11.00 -14.99 2.48
C THR A 37 -10.16 -16.00 3.26
N GLN A 38 -9.03 -15.57 3.81
CA GLN A 38 -8.16 -16.39 4.66
C GLN A 38 -8.45 -16.22 6.16
N GLY A 39 -9.47 -15.43 6.52
CA GLY A 39 -9.83 -15.14 7.91
C GLY A 39 -9.04 -14.01 8.55
N VAL A 40 -7.84 -13.73 8.07
CA VAL A 40 -6.93 -12.64 8.45
C VAL A 40 -6.54 -11.85 7.20
N CYS A 41 -6.06 -10.63 7.34
CA CYS A 41 -5.52 -9.87 6.22
C CYS A 41 -4.03 -9.60 6.45
N ASP A 42 -3.21 -10.11 5.53
CA ASP A 42 -1.78 -9.85 5.42
C ASP A 42 -1.56 -9.10 4.11
N VAL A 43 -1.19 -7.83 4.18
CA VAL A 43 -1.08 -6.95 3.02
C VAL A 43 0.16 -6.08 3.09
N ALA A 44 0.78 -5.86 1.94
CA ALA A 44 1.74 -4.79 1.78
C ALA A 44 1.23 -3.77 0.75
N LEU A 45 1.38 -2.51 1.10
CA LEU A 45 1.01 -1.32 0.32
C LEU A 45 2.30 -0.64 -0.09
N ILE A 46 2.51 -0.45 -1.37
CA ILE A 46 3.76 0.07 -1.92
C ILE A 46 3.48 1.36 -2.67
N PHE A 47 4.30 2.37 -2.41
CA PHE A 47 4.15 3.70 -2.96
C PHE A 47 5.47 4.18 -3.58
N HIS A 48 5.40 4.60 -4.83
CA HIS A 48 6.44 5.36 -5.50
C HIS A 48 5.97 6.79 -5.68
N ILE A 49 6.71 7.74 -5.16
CA ILE A 49 6.38 9.17 -5.26
C ILE A 49 7.12 9.73 -6.47
N GLU A 50 6.40 10.02 -7.54
CA GLU A 50 6.96 10.68 -8.73
C GLU A 50 7.26 12.14 -8.47
N ASP A 51 6.30 12.84 -7.86
CA ASP A 51 6.41 14.23 -7.42
C ASP A 51 5.65 14.42 -6.10
N GLY A 52 6.15 15.32 -5.26
CA GLY A 52 5.50 15.60 -3.98
C GLY A 52 6.31 16.53 -3.10
N ARG A 53 5.61 17.09 -2.12
CA ARG A 53 6.21 17.97 -1.11
C ARG A 53 5.43 17.91 0.20
N PHE A 54 6.11 18.18 1.30
CA PHE A 54 5.53 18.39 2.62
C PHE A 54 6.03 19.75 3.14
N GLY A 55 5.19 20.78 3.10
CA GLY A 55 5.66 22.15 3.23
C GLY A 55 6.68 22.47 2.14
N ASP A 56 7.90 22.81 2.55
CA ASP A 56 9.01 23.08 1.64
C ASP A 56 9.91 21.86 1.36
N THR A 57 9.65 20.73 2.04
CA THR A 57 10.44 19.49 1.90
C THR A 57 10.00 18.73 0.64
N PRO A 58 10.87 18.56 -0.37
CA PRO A 58 10.55 17.78 -1.57
C PRO A 58 10.55 16.29 -1.26
N LEU A 59 9.61 15.53 -1.85
CA LEU A 59 9.45 14.08 -1.64
C LEU A 59 9.60 13.26 -2.92
N GLY A 60 9.72 13.92 -4.08
CA GLY A 60 9.79 13.24 -5.38
C GLY A 60 10.96 12.26 -5.50
N GLY A 61 10.74 11.13 -6.14
CA GLY A 61 11.72 10.07 -6.37
C GLY A 61 11.91 9.12 -5.19
N LEU A 62 11.19 9.30 -4.08
CA LEU A 62 11.27 8.44 -2.90
C LEU A 62 10.20 7.34 -2.93
N ASN A 63 10.46 6.27 -2.19
CA ASN A 63 9.54 5.15 -2.04
C ASN A 63 9.16 4.96 -0.58
N ALA A 64 7.96 4.43 -0.35
CA ALA A 64 7.51 3.97 0.95
C ALA A 64 6.76 2.63 0.82
N ALA A 65 6.81 1.82 1.86
CA ALA A 65 6.03 0.59 1.94
C ALA A 65 5.43 0.44 3.34
N VAL A 66 4.19 -0.03 3.39
CA VAL A 66 3.47 -0.29 4.64
C VAL A 66 3.08 -1.75 4.66
N ALA A 67 3.55 -2.51 5.64
CA ALA A 67 3.13 -3.89 5.87
C ALA A 67 2.13 -3.94 7.02
N VAL A 68 0.99 -4.61 6.79
CA VAL A 68 -0.11 -4.69 7.75
C VAL A 68 -0.55 -6.13 7.94
N HIS A 69 -0.76 -6.52 9.20
CA HIS A 69 -1.49 -7.72 9.58
C HIS A 69 -2.75 -7.33 10.36
N THR A 70 -3.90 -7.96 10.01
CA THR A 70 -5.13 -7.83 10.80
C THR A 70 -5.70 -9.22 11.15
N PRO A 71 -6.13 -9.47 12.39
CA PRO A 71 -6.60 -10.79 12.80
C PRO A 71 -8.02 -11.12 12.31
N GLY A 72 -8.66 -10.21 11.60
CA GLY A 72 -10.04 -10.33 11.09
C GLY A 72 -10.36 -9.26 10.06
N PRO A 73 -11.63 -8.85 9.93
CA PRO A 73 -12.01 -7.73 9.10
C PRO A 73 -11.22 -6.48 9.43
N MET A 74 -10.69 -5.79 8.43
CA MET A 74 -9.82 -4.64 8.63
C MET A 74 -10.47 -3.53 9.48
N GLY A 75 -11.79 -3.32 9.30
CA GLY A 75 -12.54 -2.30 10.06
C GLY A 75 -12.72 -2.60 11.55
N GLU A 76 -12.43 -3.82 12.00
CA GLU A 76 -12.42 -4.18 13.42
C GLU A 76 -11.14 -3.72 14.15
N GLY A 77 -10.17 -3.16 13.41
CA GLY A 77 -8.91 -2.69 13.97
C GLY A 77 -7.96 -3.83 14.34
N ASN A 78 -7.19 -3.63 15.41
CA ASN A 78 -6.13 -4.53 15.86
C ASN A 78 -5.02 -4.74 14.82
N TRP A 79 -4.71 -3.68 14.07
CA TRP A 79 -3.65 -3.72 13.07
C TRP A 79 -2.28 -3.75 13.72
N SER A 80 -1.44 -4.65 13.26
CA SER A 80 0.02 -4.56 13.40
C SER A 80 0.55 -3.92 12.13
N LEU A 81 1.28 -2.79 12.25
CA LEU A 81 1.73 -2.01 11.11
C LEU A 81 3.22 -1.68 11.20
N ALA A 82 3.97 -2.03 10.15
CA ALA A 82 5.35 -1.61 9.93
C ALA A 82 5.43 -0.65 8.75
N LEU A 83 6.21 0.42 8.90
CA LEU A 83 6.47 1.41 7.85
C LEU A 83 7.93 1.33 7.40
N TYR A 84 8.16 1.23 6.12
CA TYR A 84 9.47 1.27 5.47
C TYR A 84 9.58 2.54 4.66
N ILE A 85 10.69 3.27 4.84
CA ILE A 85 11.00 4.51 4.13
C ILE A 85 12.32 4.32 3.38
N ASP A 86 12.35 4.80 2.17
CA ASP A 86 13.53 4.79 1.31
C ASP A 86 14.76 5.32 2.06
N GLU A 87 15.87 4.59 2.03
CA GLU A 87 17.11 4.99 2.70
C GLU A 87 17.70 6.29 2.16
N ARG A 88 17.33 6.69 0.93
CA ARG A 88 17.75 7.94 0.30
C ARG A 88 17.08 9.17 0.90
N ALA A 89 15.99 9.00 1.66
CA ALA A 89 15.33 10.09 2.35
C ALA A 89 16.26 10.71 3.41
N ASP A 90 16.38 12.02 3.44
CA ASP A 90 17.02 12.73 4.53
C ASP A 90 16.13 12.73 5.81
N GLU A 91 16.56 13.42 6.86
CA GLU A 91 15.84 13.44 8.14
C GLU A 91 14.47 14.13 8.00
N ALA A 92 14.40 15.28 7.31
CA ALA A 92 13.15 16.02 7.09
C ALA A 92 12.17 15.23 6.20
N GLN A 93 12.68 14.56 5.17
CA GLN A 93 11.90 13.70 4.30
C GLN A 93 11.39 12.46 5.06
N THR A 94 12.23 11.86 5.90
CA THR A 94 11.86 10.71 6.73
C THR A 94 10.74 11.07 7.70
N GLU A 95 10.83 12.23 8.34
CA GLU A 95 9.77 12.73 9.23
C GLU A 95 8.47 13.00 8.46
N ALA A 96 8.55 13.67 7.31
CA ALA A 96 7.40 13.97 6.46
C ALA A 96 6.68 12.70 5.99
N LEU A 97 7.42 11.72 5.48
CA LEU A 97 6.86 10.43 5.06
C LEU A 97 6.28 9.65 6.23
N GLY A 98 6.93 9.70 7.40
CA GLY A 98 6.40 9.14 8.64
C GLY A 98 5.05 9.72 9.04
N GLN A 99 4.88 11.05 8.91
CA GLN A 99 3.62 11.73 9.18
C GLN A 99 2.53 11.39 8.15
N ILE A 100 2.86 11.36 6.85
CA ILE A 100 1.92 11.04 5.78
C ILE A 100 1.45 9.59 5.89
N PHE A 101 2.38 8.63 5.88
CA PHE A 101 2.06 7.19 5.87
C PHE A 101 1.66 6.64 7.24
N GLY A 102 2.01 7.34 8.33
CA GLY A 102 1.48 7.09 9.67
C GLY A 102 0.11 7.72 9.94
N GLY A 103 -0.41 8.53 9.00
CA GLY A 103 -1.73 9.15 9.08
C GLY A 103 -1.82 10.43 9.92
N ALA A 104 -0.73 10.88 10.53
CA ALA A 104 -0.71 12.11 11.35
C ALA A 104 -0.86 13.39 10.52
N ALA A 105 -0.48 13.35 9.24
CA ALA A 105 -0.58 14.49 8.32
C ALA A 105 -1.95 14.63 7.63
N GLY A 106 -2.93 13.82 8.00
CA GLY A 106 -4.21 13.76 7.27
C GLY A 106 -4.10 12.91 6.00
N GLY A 107 -5.00 13.16 5.03
CA GLY A 107 -5.04 12.40 3.79
C GLY A 107 -5.57 10.96 3.97
N PRO A 108 -5.39 10.09 2.96
CA PRO A 108 -5.99 8.75 2.96
C PRO A 108 -5.56 7.87 4.15
N MET A 109 -4.32 7.99 4.61
CA MET A 109 -3.81 7.17 5.72
C MET A 109 -4.41 7.55 7.08
N ALA A 110 -4.91 8.76 7.23
CA ALA A 110 -5.52 9.21 8.50
C ALA A 110 -6.76 8.38 8.89
N ALA A 111 -7.49 7.87 7.91
CA ALA A 111 -8.65 7.02 8.16
C ALA A 111 -8.28 5.67 8.79
N PHE A 112 -7.05 5.22 8.59
CA PHE A 112 -6.55 3.92 9.07
C PHE A 112 -5.78 4.02 10.39
N ALA A 113 -5.22 5.18 10.71
CA ALA A 113 -4.44 5.39 11.93
C ALA A 113 -5.16 4.92 13.22
N PRO A 114 -6.47 5.15 13.42
CA PRO A 114 -7.18 4.65 14.59
C PRO A 114 -7.31 3.12 14.67
N LEU A 115 -7.10 2.41 13.56
CA LEU A 115 -7.22 0.96 13.50
C LEU A 115 -5.91 0.25 13.93
N VAL A 116 -4.80 0.99 14.00
CA VAL A 116 -3.48 0.47 14.36
C VAL A 116 -3.37 0.38 15.88
N SER A 117 -3.31 -0.83 16.41
CA SER A 117 -3.10 -1.09 17.84
C SER A 117 -1.65 -1.44 18.16
N GLN A 118 -0.89 -1.93 17.17
CA GLN A 118 0.51 -2.33 17.30
C GLN A 118 1.39 -1.66 16.23
N PRO A 119 1.82 -0.41 16.44
CA PRO A 119 2.82 0.20 15.58
C PRO A 119 4.17 -0.50 15.79
N LEU A 120 4.69 -1.14 14.74
CA LEU A 120 5.94 -1.90 14.78
C LEU A 120 7.18 -1.02 14.49
N GLY A 121 6.95 0.25 14.17
CA GLY A 121 7.99 1.25 13.96
C GLY A 121 8.22 1.61 12.50
N ILE A 122 9.21 2.49 12.31
CA ILE A 122 9.66 2.98 11.00
C ILE A 122 11.08 2.47 10.76
N LYS A 123 11.33 1.88 9.61
CA LYS A 123 12.64 1.37 9.21
C LYS A 123 13.08 2.04 7.91
N LYS A 124 14.24 2.71 7.93
CA LYS A 124 14.90 3.18 6.69
C LYS A 124 15.66 2.02 6.06
N THR A 125 15.43 1.80 4.77
CA THR A 125 16.01 0.66 4.05
C THR A 125 16.02 0.94 2.55
N PRO A 126 16.87 0.28 1.75
CA PRO A 126 16.76 0.31 0.31
C PRO A 126 15.37 -0.18 -0.12
N ILE A 127 14.65 0.63 -0.92
CA ILE A 127 13.38 0.24 -1.53
C ILE A 127 13.53 0.41 -3.04
N ARG A 128 13.61 -0.71 -3.76
CA ARG A 128 13.74 -0.74 -5.21
C ARG A 128 12.36 -0.97 -5.83
N PHE A 129 11.75 0.10 -6.30
CA PHE A 129 10.49 0.06 -7.03
C PHE A 129 10.76 0.00 -8.53
N ALA A 130 9.98 -0.79 -9.28
CA ALA A 130 10.07 -0.85 -10.73
C ALA A 130 8.70 -1.08 -11.39
N ILE A 131 8.54 -0.51 -12.59
CA ILE A 131 7.42 -0.76 -13.50
C ILE A 131 7.99 -1.35 -14.79
N ASP A 132 7.51 -2.55 -15.15
CA ASP A 132 7.76 -3.18 -16.45
C ASP A 132 6.42 -3.40 -17.16
N GLY A 133 6.13 -2.54 -18.12
CA GLY A 133 4.82 -2.52 -18.75
C GLY A 133 3.72 -2.27 -17.73
N LYS A 134 2.95 -3.31 -17.41
CA LYS A 134 1.85 -3.25 -16.43
C LYS A 134 2.17 -3.98 -15.11
N VAL A 135 3.33 -4.59 -15.02
CA VAL A 135 3.82 -5.22 -13.81
C VAL A 135 4.43 -4.15 -12.90
N ARG A 136 4.05 -4.15 -11.64
CA ARG A 136 4.68 -3.36 -10.58
C ARG A 136 5.44 -4.30 -9.68
N SER A 137 6.62 -3.89 -9.25
CA SER A 137 7.43 -4.70 -8.34
C SER A 137 8.16 -3.84 -7.31
N VAL A 138 8.45 -4.46 -6.18
CA VAL A 138 9.29 -3.90 -5.12
C VAL A 138 10.23 -4.96 -4.58
N GLU A 139 11.44 -4.55 -4.27
CA GLU A 139 12.41 -5.31 -3.49
C GLU A 139 12.88 -4.47 -2.31
N ILE A 140 12.74 -5.01 -1.11
CA ILE A 140 13.36 -4.54 0.12
C ILE A 140 14.24 -5.69 0.62
N PRO A 141 15.58 -5.59 0.54
CA PRO A 141 16.47 -6.70 0.86
C PRO A 141 16.17 -7.35 2.21
N ASP A 142 16.13 -8.67 2.25
CA ASP A 142 15.87 -9.51 3.43
C ASP A 142 14.47 -9.35 4.06
N ILE A 143 13.61 -8.47 3.51
CA ILE A 143 12.30 -8.13 4.09
C ILE A 143 11.16 -8.48 3.14
N MET A 144 11.22 -7.97 1.91
CA MET A 144 10.11 -8.05 0.98
C MET A 144 10.59 -8.21 -0.45
N GLN A 145 10.01 -9.15 -1.15
CA GLN A 145 10.02 -9.20 -2.59
C GLN A 145 8.58 -9.37 -3.04
N MET A 146 8.09 -8.45 -3.86
CA MET A 146 6.69 -8.48 -4.25
C MET A 146 6.50 -7.92 -5.64
N SER A 147 5.63 -8.55 -6.42
CA SER A 147 5.19 -7.98 -7.69
C SER A 147 3.76 -8.36 -8.00
N VAL A 148 3.07 -7.48 -8.74
CA VAL A 148 1.70 -7.70 -9.20
C VAL A 148 1.61 -7.51 -10.70
N ALA A 149 0.78 -8.32 -11.33
CA ALA A 149 0.42 -8.20 -12.74
C ALA A 149 -1.10 -8.13 -12.89
N PRO A 150 -1.65 -7.46 -13.93
CA PRO A 150 -3.09 -7.36 -14.12
C PRO A 150 -3.73 -8.74 -14.27
N LEU A 151 -4.98 -8.86 -13.84
CA LEU A 151 -5.78 -10.06 -14.11
C LEU A 151 -5.87 -10.30 -15.62
N PRO A 152 -5.73 -11.55 -16.08
CA PRO A 152 -5.86 -11.89 -17.49
C PRO A 152 -7.21 -11.44 -18.05
N THR A 153 -7.19 -10.78 -19.20
CA THR A 153 -8.38 -10.31 -19.88
C THR A 153 -8.17 -10.28 -21.38
N LEU A 154 -9.28 -10.46 -22.13
CA LEU A 154 -9.31 -10.25 -23.57
C LEU A 154 -9.58 -8.78 -23.95
N HIS A 155 -9.78 -7.89 -22.96
CA HIS A 155 -9.97 -6.47 -23.23
C HIS A 155 -8.69 -5.87 -23.84
N PRO A 156 -8.79 -5.01 -24.88
CA PRO A 156 -7.61 -4.47 -25.57
C PRO A 156 -6.66 -3.67 -24.67
N SER A 157 -7.15 -3.09 -23.55
CA SER A 157 -6.28 -2.44 -22.56
C SER A 157 -5.35 -3.41 -21.85
N GLY A 158 -5.69 -4.72 -21.84
CA GLY A 158 -4.99 -5.72 -21.01
C GLY A 158 -5.21 -5.54 -19.52
N GLU A 159 -6.27 -4.85 -19.09
CA GLU A 159 -6.59 -4.55 -17.69
C GLU A 159 -8.09 -4.62 -17.44
N ILE A 160 -8.44 -4.99 -16.21
CA ILE A 160 -9.79 -4.90 -15.65
C ILE A 160 -9.74 -3.83 -14.56
N TRP A 161 -10.67 -2.89 -14.61
CA TRP A 161 -10.71 -1.76 -13.68
C TRP A 161 -11.89 -1.86 -12.74
N ALA A 162 -11.66 -1.53 -11.48
CA ALA A 162 -12.71 -1.30 -10.49
C ALA A 162 -12.78 0.20 -10.17
N GLY A 163 -13.97 0.77 -10.24
CA GLY A 163 -14.27 2.16 -9.87
C GLY A 163 -15.10 2.17 -8.60
N LEU A 164 -14.46 2.21 -7.42
CA LEU A 164 -15.12 1.83 -6.18
C LEU A 164 -14.96 2.81 -5.02
N GLY A 165 -14.36 3.98 -5.23
CA GLY A 165 -14.06 4.86 -4.10
C GLY A 165 -13.04 4.22 -3.14
N HIS A 166 -12.04 3.52 -3.67
CA HIS A 166 -10.94 2.98 -2.88
C HIS A 166 -10.20 4.12 -2.19
N PRO A 167 -9.82 4.00 -0.90
CA PRO A 167 -9.24 5.10 -0.14
C PRO A 167 -8.00 5.73 -0.78
N PHE A 168 -7.18 4.94 -1.45
CA PHE A 168 -5.94 5.41 -2.07
C PHE A 168 -6.12 5.84 -3.52
N ALA A 169 -7.08 5.26 -4.24
CA ALA A 169 -7.36 5.54 -5.63
C ALA A 169 -8.89 5.53 -5.88
N PRO A 170 -9.59 6.63 -5.50
CA PRO A 170 -11.05 6.66 -5.47
C PRO A 170 -11.71 6.56 -6.84
N ASP A 171 -11.02 7.00 -7.90
CA ASP A 171 -11.59 7.00 -9.24
C ASP A 171 -11.59 5.61 -9.87
N ARG A 172 -10.47 4.94 -9.84
CA ARG A 172 -10.31 3.58 -10.35
C ARG A 172 -9.00 2.95 -9.92
N LEU A 173 -8.98 1.62 -9.87
CA LEU A 173 -7.76 0.84 -9.74
C LEU A 173 -7.81 -0.37 -10.67
N ALA A 174 -6.66 -0.85 -11.10
CA ALA A 174 -6.54 -2.07 -11.89
C ALA A 174 -6.53 -3.29 -10.97
N LEU A 175 -7.33 -4.29 -11.31
CA LEU A 175 -7.34 -5.58 -10.63
C LEU A 175 -6.11 -6.38 -11.06
N ALA A 176 -5.42 -6.94 -10.09
CA ALA A 176 -4.17 -7.65 -10.28
C ALA A 176 -4.07 -8.87 -9.36
N PHE A 177 -3.02 -9.62 -9.50
CA PHE A 177 -2.64 -10.71 -8.58
C PHE A 177 -1.13 -10.75 -8.39
N GLY A 178 -0.73 -11.23 -7.20
CA GLY A 178 0.68 -11.42 -6.85
C GLY A 178 1.38 -12.41 -7.77
N GLN A 179 2.54 -12.03 -8.27
CA GLN A 179 3.37 -12.92 -9.06
C GLN A 179 4.09 -13.93 -8.14
N PRO A 180 4.59 -15.04 -8.68
CA PRO A 180 5.36 -16.00 -7.90
C PRO A 180 6.52 -15.34 -7.16
N GLY A 181 6.71 -15.67 -5.87
CA GLY A 181 7.74 -15.08 -5.01
C GLY A 181 7.32 -13.77 -4.33
N SER A 182 6.03 -13.44 -4.34
CA SER A 182 5.51 -12.26 -3.62
C SER A 182 5.47 -12.51 -2.12
N THR A 183 6.60 -12.27 -1.44
CA THR A 183 6.83 -12.64 -0.04
C THR A 183 7.19 -11.44 0.84
N TYR A 184 6.89 -11.58 2.12
CA TYR A 184 7.30 -10.65 3.18
C TYR A 184 7.74 -11.42 4.43
N ALA A 185 8.78 -10.93 5.11
CA ALA A 185 9.26 -11.49 6.37
C ALA A 185 9.99 -10.42 7.20
N ASP A 186 9.31 -9.81 8.16
CA ASP A 186 9.93 -8.93 9.17
C ASP A 186 9.00 -8.81 10.39
N HIS A 187 9.48 -8.27 11.51
CA HIS A 187 8.71 -8.05 12.74
C HIS A 187 7.95 -9.29 13.27
N GLY A 188 8.46 -10.50 12.99
CA GLY A 188 7.78 -11.75 13.35
C GLY A 188 6.59 -12.10 12.46
N MET A 189 6.23 -11.26 11.50
CA MET A 189 5.22 -11.55 10.48
C MET A 189 5.89 -12.18 9.25
N ARG A 190 5.18 -13.12 8.62
CA ARG A 190 5.65 -13.78 7.40
C ARG A 190 4.45 -14.23 6.56
N TRP A 191 4.48 -13.91 5.27
CA TRP A 191 3.49 -14.41 4.31
C TRP A 191 4.07 -14.59 2.91
N ASP A 192 3.35 -15.37 2.11
CA ASP A 192 3.53 -15.52 0.66
C ASP A 192 2.17 -15.25 0.00
N ASN A 193 2.09 -14.15 -0.72
CA ASN A 193 0.89 -13.71 -1.43
C ASN A 193 0.98 -13.99 -2.95
N SER A 194 1.78 -14.98 -3.36
CA SER A 194 1.83 -15.47 -4.74
C SER A 194 0.46 -15.97 -5.19
N GLY A 195 -0.02 -15.50 -6.33
CA GLY A 195 -1.33 -15.85 -6.87
C GLY A 195 -2.52 -15.25 -6.11
N LYS A 196 -2.28 -14.45 -5.08
CA LYS A 196 -3.30 -13.78 -4.27
C LYS A 196 -3.64 -12.41 -4.83
N ASN A 197 -4.70 -11.80 -4.26
CA ASN A 197 -5.23 -10.53 -4.72
C ASN A 197 -4.19 -9.40 -4.71
N GLY A 198 -4.24 -8.57 -5.72
CA GLY A 198 -3.47 -7.34 -5.83
C GLY A 198 -4.23 -6.27 -6.60
N HIS A 199 -3.77 -5.04 -6.46
CA HIS A 199 -4.28 -3.88 -7.19
C HIS A 199 -3.15 -2.92 -7.48
N TYR A 200 -3.35 -2.04 -8.46
CA TYR A 200 -2.46 -0.91 -8.68
C TYR A 200 -3.19 0.28 -9.30
N ALA A 201 -2.68 1.46 -9.07
CA ALA A 201 -3.20 2.70 -9.64
C ALA A 201 -2.16 3.82 -9.58
N ALA A 202 -2.31 4.82 -10.44
CA ALA A 202 -1.73 6.12 -10.17
C ALA A 202 -2.46 6.77 -8.99
N ILE A 203 -1.73 7.50 -8.16
CA ILE A 203 -2.26 8.21 -7.00
C ILE A 203 -1.98 9.71 -7.08
N SER A 204 -2.89 10.49 -6.49
CA SER A 204 -2.74 11.94 -6.31
C SER A 204 -3.41 12.31 -4.99
N TRP A 205 -2.59 12.63 -4.00
CA TRP A 205 -3.03 12.93 -2.63
C TRP A 205 -2.65 14.33 -2.23
N ALA A 206 -3.48 14.96 -1.39
CA ALA A 206 -3.19 16.26 -0.76
C ALA A 206 -4.02 16.39 0.54
N ASN A 207 -3.66 17.38 1.39
CA ASN A 207 -4.47 17.82 2.54
C ASN A 207 -4.92 19.27 2.42
#